data_db198d7d16a798fdcd066fd5cc2a1cb4
#
_entry.id   db198d7d16a798fdcd066fd5cc2a1cb4
#
_cell.length_a   1.000
_cell.length_b   1.000
_cell.length_c   1.000
_cell.angle_alpha   90.00
_cell.angle_beta   90.00
_cell.angle_gamma   90.00
#
_symmetry.space_group_name_H-M   'P 1'
#
loop_
_entity.id
_entity.type
_entity.pdbx_description
1 polymer ?
#
loop_
_entity_poly.entity_id
_entity_poly.type
_entity_poly.pdbx_seq_one_letter_code
_entity_poly.pdbx_strand_id
1 'polypeptide(L)'
;MPPSFAVTELLIVLTVYFCSLKLRKHYPFAVIGISLFGLAALIGVYRFSSGQVNQLASIHKYISQAGALLGLILITKEIILAQALSKQKPAVKKGGYVIIIISLFFVNIFQSFIVPAFIICSLASIILAYRLAGPNKSKKLFYILLMSIMPLNLILVRNSELLNQVFSWHIFHILVAAWVYGIYHILDSAKLRISSLPK
;
A
#
# COMPACT_ATOMS: atom_id res chain seq x y z
N MET A 1 -22.67 7.16 10.59
CA MET A 1 -21.34 7.65 10.16
C MET A 1 -21.53 8.83 9.21
N PRO A 2 -20.78 9.92 9.36
CA PRO A 2 -20.98 11.11 8.56
C PRO A 2 -20.58 10.91 7.08
N PRO A 3 -21.29 11.55 6.12
CA PRO A 3 -20.96 11.52 4.69
C PRO A 3 -19.55 12.04 4.37
N SER A 4 -18.97 12.86 5.27
CA SER A 4 -17.60 13.36 5.14
C SER A 4 -16.54 12.24 5.05
N PHE A 5 -16.84 11.03 5.50
CA PHE A 5 -15.95 9.88 5.36
C PHE A 5 -15.69 9.53 3.90
N ALA A 6 -16.68 9.72 3.02
CA ALA A 6 -16.50 9.51 1.58
C ALA A 6 -15.42 10.42 0.98
N VAL A 7 -15.22 11.64 1.52
CA VAL A 7 -14.23 12.60 0.99
C VAL A 7 -12.80 12.07 1.16
N THR A 8 -12.47 11.54 2.33
CA THR A 8 -11.12 11.00 2.57
C THR A 8 -10.88 9.66 1.89
N GLU A 9 -11.93 8.86 1.70
CA GLU A 9 -11.84 7.68 0.82
C GLU A 9 -11.58 8.09 -0.64
N LEU A 10 -12.29 9.12 -1.14
CA LEU A 10 -12.07 9.64 -2.48
C LEU A 10 -10.63 10.15 -2.67
N LEU A 11 -10.02 10.77 -1.66
CA LEU A 11 -8.62 11.18 -1.70
C LEU A 11 -7.70 9.98 -1.99
N ILE A 12 -7.93 8.83 -1.34
CA ILE A 12 -7.16 7.60 -1.61
C ILE A 12 -7.36 7.16 -3.06
N VAL A 13 -8.61 7.13 -3.55
CA VAL A 13 -8.93 6.73 -4.94
C VAL A 13 -8.17 7.60 -5.94
N LEU A 14 -8.21 8.92 -5.78
CA LEU A 14 -7.54 9.87 -6.67
C LEU A 14 -6.01 9.72 -6.61
N THR A 15 -5.45 9.52 -5.42
CA THR A 15 -4.01 9.31 -5.23
C THR A 15 -3.56 7.99 -5.89
N VAL A 16 -4.31 6.91 -5.70
CA VAL A 16 -4.04 5.61 -6.33
C VAL A 16 -4.12 5.72 -7.84
N TYR A 17 -5.14 6.38 -8.38
CA TYR A 17 -5.28 6.59 -9.81
C TYR A 17 -4.07 7.33 -10.40
N PHE A 18 -3.69 8.46 -9.80
CA PHE A 18 -2.51 9.24 -10.22
C PHE A 18 -1.23 8.39 -10.18
N CYS A 19 -0.95 7.73 -9.07
CA CYS A 19 0.27 6.92 -8.89
C CYS A 19 0.30 5.73 -9.86
N SER A 20 -0.85 5.08 -10.10
CA SER A 20 -0.97 3.96 -11.03
C SER A 20 -0.63 4.37 -12.46
N LEU A 21 -1.12 5.53 -12.92
CA LEU A 21 -0.79 6.04 -14.25
C LEU A 21 0.72 6.26 -14.43
N LYS A 22 1.41 6.73 -13.40
CA LYS A 22 2.86 6.99 -13.43
C LYS A 22 3.70 5.71 -13.36
N LEU A 23 3.26 4.73 -12.57
CA LEU A 23 4.02 3.49 -12.31
C LEU A 23 3.76 2.37 -13.33
N ARG A 24 2.63 2.36 -14.04
CA ARG A 24 2.13 1.20 -14.82
C ARG A 24 3.11 0.60 -15.82
N LYS A 25 3.98 1.41 -16.42
CA LYS A 25 4.94 0.94 -17.44
C LYS A 25 6.13 0.16 -16.86
N HIS A 26 6.49 0.43 -15.60
CA HIS A 26 7.73 -0.07 -15.01
C HIS A 26 7.53 -0.96 -13.78
N TYR A 27 6.41 -0.76 -13.04
CA TYR A 27 6.17 -1.35 -11.73
C TYR A 27 4.77 -1.98 -11.62
N PRO A 28 4.45 -3.01 -12.43
CA PRO A 28 3.09 -3.55 -12.54
C PRO A 28 2.57 -4.14 -11.22
N PHE A 29 3.44 -4.78 -10.41
CA PHE A 29 3.01 -5.33 -9.12
C PHE A 29 2.70 -4.24 -8.09
N ALA A 30 3.47 -3.15 -8.08
CA ALA A 30 3.15 -2.00 -7.25
C ALA A 30 1.81 -1.38 -7.66
N VAL A 31 1.53 -1.27 -8.97
CA VAL A 31 0.24 -0.78 -9.47
C VAL A 31 -0.91 -1.66 -9.00
N ILE A 32 -0.82 -2.98 -9.14
CA ILE A 32 -1.84 -3.90 -8.64
C ILE A 32 -1.97 -3.73 -7.11
N GLY A 33 -0.84 -3.66 -6.39
CA GLY A 33 -0.81 -3.51 -4.95
C GLY A 33 -1.53 -2.25 -4.47
N ILE A 34 -1.20 -1.06 -5.02
CA ILE A 34 -1.88 0.18 -4.62
C ILE A 34 -3.33 0.22 -5.10
N SER A 35 -3.67 -0.44 -6.23
CA SER A 35 -5.04 -0.51 -6.73
C SER A 35 -5.97 -1.29 -5.79
N LEU A 36 -5.47 -2.25 -5.02
CA LEU A 36 -6.25 -2.94 -4.00
C LEU A 36 -6.68 -1.98 -2.87
N PHE A 37 -5.82 -1.06 -2.47
CA PHE A 37 -6.19 0.02 -1.54
C PHE A 37 -7.23 0.96 -2.17
N GLY A 38 -7.05 1.30 -3.45
CA GLY A 38 -8.01 2.12 -4.19
C GLY A 38 -9.38 1.46 -4.34
N LEU A 39 -9.43 0.14 -4.53
CA LEU A 39 -10.68 -0.63 -4.60
C LEU A 39 -11.41 -0.61 -3.25
N ALA A 40 -10.69 -0.84 -2.14
CA ALA A 40 -11.27 -0.74 -0.81
C ALA A 40 -11.84 0.67 -0.56
N ALA A 41 -11.09 1.71 -0.90
CA ALA A 41 -11.50 3.09 -0.77
C ALA A 41 -12.71 3.43 -1.67
N LEU A 42 -12.78 2.91 -2.91
CA LEU A 42 -13.92 3.11 -3.80
C LEU A 42 -15.22 2.53 -3.21
N ILE A 43 -15.14 1.35 -2.59
CA ILE A 43 -16.27 0.77 -1.86
C ILE A 43 -16.63 1.65 -0.66
N GLY A 44 -15.65 2.22 0.04
CA GLY A 44 -15.84 3.19 1.11
C GLY A 44 -16.56 4.45 0.63
N VAL A 45 -16.16 5.03 -0.50
CA VAL A 45 -16.85 6.17 -1.11
C VAL A 45 -18.32 5.84 -1.34
N TYR A 46 -18.61 4.73 -2.01
CA TYR A 46 -19.99 4.32 -2.28
C TYR A 46 -20.78 4.07 -0.99
N ARG A 47 -20.19 3.35 -0.03
CA ARG A 47 -20.79 3.03 1.27
C ARG A 47 -21.23 4.25 2.04
N PHE A 48 -20.40 5.30 2.11
CA PHE A 48 -20.69 6.50 2.89
C PHE A 48 -21.53 7.53 2.12
N SER A 49 -21.40 7.62 0.81
CA SER A 49 -22.20 8.54 -0.02
C SER A 49 -23.63 8.05 -0.22
N SER A 50 -23.85 6.73 -0.35
CA SER A 50 -25.18 6.15 -0.55
C SER A 50 -25.97 5.91 0.75
N GLY A 51 -25.35 6.11 1.91
CA GLY A 51 -25.95 5.78 3.20
C GLY A 51 -26.01 4.29 3.54
N GLN A 52 -25.51 3.40 2.67
CA GLN A 52 -25.50 1.93 2.87
C GLN A 52 -24.42 1.46 3.85
N VAL A 53 -24.26 2.19 4.96
CA VAL A 53 -23.14 2.03 5.90
C VAL A 53 -23.06 0.63 6.48
N ASN A 54 -24.20 0.06 6.89
CA ASN A 54 -24.22 -1.25 7.54
C ASN A 54 -24.23 -2.42 6.52
N GLN A 55 -24.91 -2.25 5.40
CA GLN A 55 -25.05 -3.27 4.36
C GLN A 55 -23.70 -3.62 3.71
N LEU A 56 -22.85 -2.62 3.50
CA LEU A 56 -21.54 -2.81 2.88
C LEU A 56 -20.39 -2.95 3.89
N ALA A 57 -20.68 -2.94 5.20
CA ALA A 57 -19.65 -2.97 6.23
C ALA A 57 -18.75 -4.20 6.16
N SER A 58 -19.34 -5.39 6.01
CA SER A 58 -18.61 -6.67 5.95
C SER A 58 -17.75 -6.77 4.69
N ILE A 59 -18.31 -6.42 3.54
CA ILE A 59 -17.60 -6.43 2.26
C ILE A 59 -16.44 -5.43 2.28
N HIS A 60 -16.70 -4.20 2.72
CA HIS A 60 -15.65 -3.19 2.86
C HIS A 60 -14.53 -3.62 3.81
N LYS A 61 -14.87 -4.19 4.97
CA LYS A 61 -13.90 -4.71 5.94
C LYS A 61 -13.05 -5.82 5.31
N TYR A 62 -13.68 -6.80 4.67
CA TYR A 62 -12.98 -7.91 4.04
C TYR A 62 -12.01 -7.44 2.95
N ILE A 63 -12.48 -6.61 2.02
CA ILE A 63 -11.65 -6.09 0.92
C ILE A 63 -10.53 -5.19 1.44
N SER A 64 -10.78 -4.39 2.48
CA SER A 64 -9.74 -3.57 3.11
C SER A 64 -8.65 -4.42 3.77
N GLN A 65 -9.00 -5.48 4.48
CA GLN A 65 -8.03 -6.34 5.16
C GLN A 65 -7.24 -7.20 4.17
N ALA A 66 -7.94 -7.89 3.27
CA ALA A 66 -7.32 -8.70 2.24
C ALA A 66 -6.49 -7.85 1.28
N GLY A 67 -7.06 -6.72 0.83
CA GLY A 67 -6.39 -5.78 -0.07
C GLY A 67 -5.15 -5.13 0.55
N ALA A 68 -5.19 -4.80 1.84
CA ALA A 68 -4.03 -4.24 2.53
C ALA A 68 -2.86 -5.24 2.58
N LEU A 69 -3.11 -6.48 2.98
CA LEU A 69 -2.06 -7.51 3.05
C LEU A 69 -1.50 -7.84 1.67
N LEU A 70 -2.38 -8.15 0.71
CA LEU A 70 -1.98 -8.46 -0.67
C LEU A 70 -1.27 -7.29 -1.34
N GLY A 71 -1.84 -6.09 -1.17
CA GLY A 71 -1.25 -4.88 -1.70
C GLY A 71 0.16 -4.66 -1.19
N LEU A 72 0.36 -4.82 0.11
CA LEU A 72 1.68 -4.67 0.73
C LEU A 72 2.68 -5.74 0.25
N ILE A 73 2.25 -7.00 0.10
CA ILE A 73 3.09 -8.09 -0.44
C ILE A 73 3.55 -7.74 -1.86
N LEU A 74 2.64 -7.27 -2.72
CA LEU A 74 2.95 -6.92 -4.10
C LEU A 74 3.88 -5.70 -4.20
N ILE A 75 3.67 -4.69 -3.37
CA ILE A 75 4.54 -3.51 -3.26
C ILE A 75 5.93 -3.94 -2.79
N THR A 76 6.01 -4.77 -1.75
CA THR A 76 7.28 -5.31 -1.22
C THR A 76 8.04 -6.06 -2.31
N LYS A 77 7.34 -6.93 -3.06
CA LYS A 77 7.91 -7.64 -4.20
C LYS A 77 8.46 -6.68 -5.24
N GLU A 78 7.74 -5.62 -5.59
CA GLU A 78 8.21 -4.65 -6.57
C GLU A 78 9.47 -3.91 -6.09
N ILE A 79 9.54 -3.57 -4.80
CA ILE A 79 10.74 -2.95 -4.21
C ILE A 79 11.93 -3.91 -4.29
N ILE A 80 11.74 -5.22 -4.05
CA ILE A 80 12.79 -6.24 -4.22
C ILE A 80 13.25 -6.28 -5.68
N LEU A 81 12.31 -6.29 -6.63
CA LEU A 81 12.63 -6.29 -8.06
C LEU A 81 13.39 -5.02 -8.46
N ALA A 82 12.99 -3.86 -7.95
CA ALA A 82 13.68 -2.60 -8.20
C ALA A 82 15.14 -2.58 -7.67
N GLN A 83 15.43 -3.34 -6.62
CA GLN A 83 16.81 -3.53 -6.13
C GLN A 83 17.62 -4.51 -6.99
N ALA A 84 16.97 -5.55 -7.54
CA ALA A 84 17.62 -6.61 -8.30
C ALA A 84 17.78 -6.30 -9.81
N LEU A 85 17.49 -5.09 -10.23
CA LEU A 85 17.23 -4.69 -11.62
C LEU A 85 18.36 -4.87 -12.64
N SER A 86 19.55 -5.26 -12.23
CA SER A 86 20.61 -5.58 -13.19
C SER A 86 20.48 -6.98 -13.84
N LYS A 87 19.56 -7.85 -13.33
CA LYS A 87 19.51 -9.29 -13.71
C LYS A 87 18.11 -9.90 -13.78
N GLN A 88 17.06 -9.15 -14.16
CA GLN A 88 15.69 -9.71 -14.16
C GLN A 88 15.49 -10.81 -15.21
N LYS A 89 15.37 -12.06 -14.74
CA LYS A 89 14.91 -13.19 -15.53
C LYS A 89 13.36 -13.20 -15.58
N PRO A 90 12.73 -13.56 -16.72
CA PRO A 90 11.26 -13.60 -16.88
C PRO A 90 10.54 -14.52 -15.87
N ALA A 91 11.24 -15.51 -15.30
CA ALA A 91 10.71 -16.38 -14.25
C ALA A 91 10.26 -15.64 -12.98
N VAL A 92 10.88 -14.52 -12.64
CA VAL A 92 10.53 -13.71 -11.46
C VAL A 92 9.15 -13.05 -11.61
N LYS A 93 8.74 -12.71 -12.85
CA LYS A 93 7.39 -12.15 -13.14
C LYS A 93 6.30 -13.19 -12.92
N LYS A 94 6.50 -14.45 -13.39
CA LYS A 94 5.52 -15.54 -13.23
C LYS A 94 5.28 -15.91 -11.77
N GLY A 95 6.33 -15.95 -10.93
CA GLY A 95 6.20 -16.23 -9.49
C GLY A 95 5.31 -15.21 -8.73
N GLY A 96 5.11 -14.00 -9.27
CA GLY A 96 4.23 -13.00 -8.66
C GLY A 96 2.76 -13.38 -8.68
N TYR A 97 2.26 -13.96 -9.74
CA TYR A 97 0.86 -14.40 -9.83
C TYR A 97 0.57 -15.54 -8.87
N VAL A 98 1.52 -16.47 -8.72
CA VAL A 98 1.40 -17.58 -7.74
C VAL A 98 1.31 -17.03 -6.31
N ILE A 99 2.13 -16.04 -5.96
CA ILE A 99 2.07 -15.38 -4.65
C ILE A 99 0.71 -14.73 -4.42
N ILE A 100 0.12 -14.07 -5.42
CA ILE A 100 -1.22 -13.47 -5.31
C ILE A 100 -2.27 -14.53 -4.99
N ILE A 101 -2.28 -15.63 -5.74
CA ILE A 101 -3.26 -16.72 -5.55
C ILE A 101 -3.11 -17.36 -4.18
N ILE A 102 -1.88 -17.69 -3.76
CA ILE A 102 -1.59 -18.26 -2.45
C ILE A 102 -2.02 -17.30 -1.34
N SER A 103 -1.74 -15.99 -1.48
CA SER A 103 -2.09 -15.00 -0.46
C SER A 103 -3.60 -14.81 -0.34
N LEU A 104 -4.36 -14.84 -1.45
CA LEU A 104 -5.83 -14.80 -1.43
C LEU A 104 -6.40 -16.01 -0.69
N PHE A 105 -5.85 -17.19 -0.94
CA PHE A 105 -6.25 -18.41 -0.25
C PHE A 105 -5.95 -18.34 1.26
N PHE A 106 -4.75 -17.89 1.62
CA PHE A 106 -4.33 -17.73 3.02
C PHE A 106 -5.17 -16.74 3.80
N VAL A 107 -5.54 -15.60 3.21
CA VAL A 107 -6.37 -14.57 3.87
C VAL A 107 -7.77 -15.12 4.21
N ASN A 108 -8.32 -16.00 3.37
CA ASN A 108 -9.62 -16.61 3.65
C ASN A 108 -9.59 -17.64 4.78
N ILE A 109 -8.50 -18.41 4.91
CA ILE A 109 -8.39 -19.50 5.88
C ILE A 109 -7.87 -19.00 7.24
N PHE A 110 -6.99 -18.00 7.25
CA PHE A 110 -6.24 -17.60 8.44
C PHE A 110 -6.40 -16.11 8.76
N GLN A 111 -7.62 -15.68 9.07
CA GLN A 111 -7.88 -14.28 9.43
C GLN A 111 -7.01 -13.78 10.60
N SER A 112 -6.68 -14.65 11.58
CA SER A 112 -5.80 -14.33 12.70
C SER A 112 -4.35 -14.03 12.31
N PHE A 113 -3.90 -14.46 11.13
CA PHE A 113 -2.55 -14.21 10.63
C PHE A 113 -2.42 -12.92 9.81
N ILE A 114 -3.52 -12.24 9.47
CA ILE A 114 -3.47 -11.02 8.66
C ILE A 114 -2.62 -9.94 9.33
N VAL A 115 -2.82 -9.69 10.62
CA VAL A 115 -2.10 -8.64 11.35
C VAL A 115 -0.61 -8.96 11.50
N PRO A 116 -0.19 -10.15 12.00
CA PRO A 116 1.23 -10.50 12.05
C PRO A 116 1.91 -10.45 10.67
N ALA A 117 1.27 -11.00 9.63
CA ALA A 117 1.81 -10.97 8.26
C ALA A 117 1.95 -9.54 7.74
N PHE A 118 0.98 -8.68 8.01
CA PHE A 118 1.04 -7.26 7.65
C PHE A 118 2.23 -6.57 8.33
N ILE A 119 2.45 -6.80 9.62
CA ILE A 119 3.59 -6.23 10.35
C ILE A 119 4.92 -6.70 9.77
N ILE A 120 5.07 -8.00 9.51
CA ILE A 120 6.30 -8.58 8.92
C ILE A 120 6.56 -7.96 7.54
N CYS A 121 5.56 -7.89 6.67
CA CYS A 121 5.69 -7.29 5.34
C CYS A 121 6.00 -5.79 5.42
N SER A 122 5.43 -5.07 6.40
CA SER A 122 5.73 -3.65 6.61
C SER A 122 7.19 -3.44 7.02
N LEU A 123 7.69 -4.22 7.97
CA LEU A 123 9.10 -4.16 8.39
C LEU A 123 10.04 -4.51 7.24
N ALA A 124 9.74 -5.57 6.48
CA ALA A 124 10.51 -5.94 5.29
C ALA A 124 10.53 -4.79 4.26
N SER A 125 9.39 -4.15 4.01
CA SER A 125 9.29 -3.01 3.07
C SER A 125 10.13 -1.82 3.52
N ILE A 126 10.16 -1.50 4.82
CA ILE A 126 10.99 -0.43 5.39
C ILE A 126 12.48 -0.73 5.17
N ILE A 127 12.92 -1.95 5.49
CA ILE A 127 14.32 -2.37 5.32
C ILE A 127 14.72 -2.31 3.84
N LEU A 128 13.86 -2.77 2.95
CA LEU A 128 14.11 -2.77 1.51
C LEU A 128 14.17 -1.35 0.94
N ALA A 129 13.25 -0.47 1.35
CA ALA A 129 13.27 0.94 0.96
C ALA A 129 14.54 1.66 1.45
N TYR A 130 14.98 1.39 2.68
CA TYR A 130 16.26 1.87 3.21
C TYR A 130 17.45 1.45 2.33
N ARG A 131 17.49 0.19 1.89
CA ARG A 131 18.54 -0.33 0.98
C ARG A 131 18.46 0.33 -0.39
N LEU A 132 17.25 0.54 -0.91
CA LEU A 132 17.02 1.17 -2.20
C LEU A 132 17.47 2.64 -2.24
N ALA A 133 17.48 3.34 -1.11
CA ALA A 133 17.96 4.71 -1.01
C ALA A 133 19.47 4.90 -1.36
N GLY A 134 20.25 3.80 -1.31
CA GLY A 134 21.70 3.84 -1.58
C GLY A 134 22.51 4.53 -0.47
N PRO A 135 23.64 5.22 -0.75
CA PRO A 135 24.51 5.78 0.28
C PRO A 135 23.99 7.06 0.94
N ASN A 136 23.03 7.76 0.34
CA ASN A 136 22.54 9.05 0.82
C ASN A 136 21.74 8.92 2.12
N LYS A 137 22.27 9.46 3.22
CA LYS A 137 21.67 9.38 4.57
C LYS A 137 20.29 10.04 4.64
N SER A 138 20.12 11.24 4.08
CA SER A 138 18.85 11.97 4.09
C SER A 138 17.77 11.20 3.33
N LYS A 139 18.11 10.61 2.18
CA LYS A 139 17.21 9.79 1.40
C LYS A 139 16.81 8.49 2.14
N LYS A 140 17.73 7.88 2.86
CA LYS A 140 17.46 6.72 3.72
C LYS A 140 16.43 7.05 4.79
N LEU A 141 16.65 8.13 5.54
CA LEU A 141 15.72 8.58 6.57
C LEU A 141 14.33 8.88 5.98
N PHE A 142 14.30 9.59 4.87
CA PHE A 142 13.06 9.93 4.19
C PHE A 142 12.26 8.67 3.76
N TYR A 143 12.93 7.65 3.21
CA TYR A 143 12.28 6.40 2.80
C TYR A 143 11.79 5.58 3.99
N ILE A 144 12.56 5.56 5.10
CA ILE A 144 12.09 4.95 6.35
C ILE A 144 10.80 5.63 6.81
N LEU A 145 10.79 6.97 6.89
CA LEU A 145 9.64 7.74 7.33
C LEU A 145 8.41 7.46 6.44
N LEU A 146 8.57 7.51 5.11
CA LEU A 146 7.49 7.23 4.17
C LEU A 146 6.91 5.83 4.35
N MET A 147 7.76 4.80 4.44
CA MET A 147 7.27 3.43 4.57
C MET A 147 6.71 3.13 5.96
N SER A 148 7.15 3.86 7.00
CA SER A 148 6.64 3.72 8.36
C SER A 148 5.25 4.36 8.56
N ILE A 149 4.80 5.23 7.65
CA ILE A 149 3.48 5.88 7.75
C ILE A 149 2.38 4.83 7.97
N MET A 150 2.34 3.77 7.16
CA MET A 150 1.24 2.81 7.22
C MET A 150 1.20 1.99 8.52
N PRO A 151 2.29 1.33 8.98
CA PRO A 151 2.24 0.61 10.24
C PRO A 151 2.01 1.54 11.45
N LEU A 152 2.62 2.74 11.47
CA LEU A 152 2.37 3.72 12.54
C LEU A 152 0.92 4.23 12.52
N ASN A 153 0.37 4.47 11.36
CA ASN A 153 -1.02 4.89 11.19
C ASN A 153 -2.01 3.85 11.78
N LEU A 154 -1.75 2.55 11.54
CA LEU A 154 -2.57 1.49 12.11
C LEU A 154 -2.49 1.43 13.64
N ILE A 155 -1.30 1.63 14.20
CA ILE A 155 -1.08 1.50 15.66
C ILE A 155 -1.53 2.77 16.39
N LEU A 156 -1.09 3.94 15.90
CA LEU A 156 -1.24 5.20 16.64
C LEU A 156 -2.53 5.96 16.32
N VAL A 157 -3.09 5.78 15.12
CA VAL A 157 -4.26 6.55 14.68
C VAL A 157 -5.52 5.68 14.71
N ARG A 158 -5.52 4.56 13.99
CA ARG A 158 -6.72 3.74 13.83
C ARG A 158 -7.23 3.15 15.13
N ASN A 159 -6.32 2.73 16.00
CA ASN A 159 -6.64 2.11 17.30
C ASN A 159 -6.49 3.08 18.48
N SER A 160 -6.40 4.39 18.21
CA SER A 160 -6.24 5.38 19.28
C SER A 160 -7.53 5.60 20.05
N GLU A 161 -7.46 5.44 21.36
CA GLU A 161 -8.53 5.83 22.29
C GLU A 161 -8.53 7.35 22.57
N LEU A 162 -7.43 8.05 22.25
CA LEU A 162 -7.28 9.49 22.46
C LEU A 162 -7.97 10.34 21.37
N LEU A 163 -8.21 9.77 20.21
CA LEU A 163 -8.83 10.46 19.08
C LEU A 163 -10.30 10.08 18.99
N ASN A 164 -11.17 11.07 18.78
CA ASN A 164 -12.55 10.74 18.46
C ASN A 164 -12.62 9.99 17.12
N GLN A 165 -13.63 9.16 16.95
CA GLN A 165 -13.79 8.26 15.82
C GLN A 165 -13.76 8.99 14.46
N VAL A 166 -14.36 10.17 14.37
CA VAL A 166 -14.41 10.95 13.10
C VAL A 166 -13.03 11.46 12.73
N PHE A 167 -12.32 12.03 13.69
CA PHE A 167 -10.98 12.58 13.48
C PHE A 167 -9.96 11.48 13.18
N SER A 168 -9.98 10.39 13.95
CA SER A 168 -9.15 9.20 13.68
C SER A 168 -9.37 8.65 12.27
N TRP A 169 -10.65 8.59 11.82
CA TRP A 169 -10.98 8.14 10.47
C TRP A 169 -10.33 9.01 9.40
N HIS A 170 -10.50 10.32 9.49
CA HIS A 170 -9.95 11.24 8.48
C HIS A 170 -8.43 11.21 8.44
N ILE A 171 -7.77 11.27 9.60
CA ILE A 171 -6.30 11.19 9.67
C ILE A 171 -5.83 9.87 9.08
N PHE A 172 -6.46 8.75 9.47
CA PHE A 172 -6.09 7.43 8.95
C PHE A 172 -6.07 7.41 7.42
N HIS A 173 -7.11 7.89 6.75
CA HIS A 173 -7.23 7.84 5.30
C HIS A 173 -6.31 8.83 4.58
N ILE A 174 -6.08 10.02 5.17
CA ILE A 174 -5.09 10.97 4.66
C ILE A 174 -3.69 10.36 4.70
N LEU A 175 -3.33 9.68 5.78
CA LEU A 175 -2.03 9.01 5.91
C LEU A 175 -1.90 7.81 4.97
N VAL A 176 -2.98 7.07 4.69
CA VAL A 176 -2.98 6.02 3.64
C VAL A 176 -2.68 6.63 2.27
N ALA A 177 -3.34 7.74 1.90
CA ALA A 177 -3.07 8.43 0.65
C ALA A 177 -1.61 8.95 0.58
N ALA A 178 -1.10 9.54 1.65
CA ALA A 178 0.30 9.99 1.75
C ALA A 178 1.28 8.82 1.60
N TRP A 179 0.99 7.66 2.20
CA TRP A 179 1.80 6.46 2.07
C TRP A 179 1.81 5.91 0.63
N VAL A 180 0.67 5.85 -0.04
CA VAL A 180 0.57 5.46 -1.46
C VAL A 180 1.41 6.39 -2.33
N TYR A 181 1.34 7.70 -2.10
CA TYR A 181 2.18 8.68 -2.79
C TYR A 181 3.68 8.46 -2.48
N GLY A 182 4.02 8.11 -1.23
CA GLY A 182 5.37 7.75 -0.83
C GLY A 182 5.93 6.56 -1.60
N ILE A 183 5.15 5.51 -1.82
CA ILE A 183 5.52 4.36 -2.64
C ILE A 183 5.86 4.79 -4.07
N TYR A 184 5.00 5.61 -4.68
CA TYR A 184 5.27 6.18 -5.99
C TYR A 184 6.61 6.91 -6.02
N HIS A 185 6.86 7.80 -5.06
CA HIS A 185 8.09 8.59 -5.00
C HIS A 185 9.35 7.72 -4.85
N ILE A 186 9.28 6.66 -4.03
CA ILE A 186 10.38 5.70 -3.84
C ILE A 186 10.70 4.98 -5.15
N LEU A 187 9.68 4.45 -5.83
CA LEU A 187 9.85 3.67 -7.06
C LEU A 187 10.27 4.53 -8.24
N ASP A 188 9.71 5.74 -8.40
CA ASP A 188 10.08 6.66 -9.47
C ASP A 188 11.55 7.12 -9.33
N SER A 189 11.99 7.40 -8.11
CA SER A 189 13.40 7.70 -7.82
C SER A 189 14.34 6.52 -8.11
N ALA A 190 13.87 5.27 -7.95
CA ALA A 190 14.65 4.09 -8.30
C ALA A 190 14.82 3.94 -9.82
N LYS A 191 13.79 4.24 -10.59
CA LYS A 191 13.83 4.23 -12.07
C LYS A 191 14.89 5.17 -12.61
N LEU A 192 14.94 6.40 -12.11
CA LEU A 192 15.92 7.41 -12.54
C LEU A 192 17.36 6.93 -12.32
N ARG A 193 17.61 6.24 -11.21
CA ARG A 193 18.93 5.67 -10.93
C ARG A 193 19.34 4.56 -11.88
N ILE A 194 18.38 3.73 -12.32
CA ILE A 194 18.66 2.61 -13.24
C ILE A 194 18.97 3.14 -14.62
N SER A 195 18.24 4.15 -15.08
CA SER A 195 18.47 4.77 -16.40
C SER A 195 19.81 5.51 -16.51
N SER A 196 20.44 5.85 -15.39
CA SER A 196 21.73 6.54 -15.34
C SER A 196 22.95 5.60 -15.23
N LEU A 197 22.74 4.26 -15.12
CA LEU A 197 23.83 3.29 -15.15
C LEU A 197 24.37 3.13 -16.58
N PRO A 198 25.69 3.09 -16.80
CA PRO A 198 26.25 2.81 -18.10
C PRO A 198 25.78 1.44 -18.60
N LYS A 199 25.39 1.37 -19.86
CA LYS A 199 24.97 0.14 -20.54
C LYS A 199 26.15 -0.79 -20.77
#